data_c50dbaa31685d857ef7ffca0d47ce0b3
#
_entry.id   c50dbaa31685d857ef7ffca0d47ce0b3
#
_cell.length_a   1.000
_cell.length_b   1.000
_cell.length_c   1.000
_cell.angle_alpha   90.00
_cell.angle_beta   90.00
_cell.angle_gamma   90.00
#
_symmetry.space_group_name_H-M   'P 1'
#
loop_
_entity.id
_entity.type
_entity.pdbx_description
1 polymer ?
#
loop_
_entity_poly.entity_id
_entity_poly.type
_entity_poly.pdbx_seq_one_letter_code
_entity_poly.pdbx_strand_id
1 'polypeptide(L)'
;MLEILFPVLLLLGIAVFCAILLTVAAVFFAVKEDETAVAIRECLPGANCGACGYSGCDGYAKALAEKTTTATNLCVPGGDDAAGEIAAILGVEAADVVEQVAYVACNGTCDVTDRKFEYQGHKSCLTANMVYSGDKVCNFACLGYGDCAVACPQNAIFIENGVAKVDPRKCIGCGICVRQCPNGIIHLIKDTSRVIVECSNHDKGALTRKICSNGCIGCMKCQKTCPNGAIKVIDNLATIDYNLCTGCGECASVCPVHCIHEGNFVCGAHF
;
A
#
# COMPACT_ATOMS: atom_id res chain seq x y z
N MET A 1 58.32 -23.46 -24.73
CA MET A 1 57.38 -22.57 -25.43
C MET A 1 56.17 -23.32 -25.99
N LEU A 2 56.38 -24.50 -26.60
CA LEU A 2 55.29 -25.29 -27.17
C LEU A 2 54.30 -25.81 -26.11
N GLU A 3 54.76 -26.15 -24.91
CA GLU A 3 53.94 -26.66 -23.79
C GLU A 3 52.97 -25.62 -23.21
N ILE A 4 53.27 -24.32 -23.39
CA ILE A 4 52.35 -23.24 -22.94
C ILE A 4 51.40 -22.83 -24.08
N LEU A 5 51.85 -22.94 -25.32
CA LEU A 5 51.07 -22.54 -26.49
C LEU A 5 49.85 -23.41 -26.71
N PHE A 6 49.94 -24.74 -26.50
CA PHE A 6 48.86 -25.69 -26.68
C PHE A 6 47.65 -25.41 -25.75
N PRO A 7 47.81 -25.26 -24.40
CA PRO A 7 46.70 -24.97 -23.51
C PRO A 7 46.09 -23.59 -23.78
N VAL A 8 46.89 -22.59 -24.18
CA VAL A 8 46.41 -21.24 -24.54
C VAL A 8 45.50 -21.31 -25.78
N LEU A 9 45.91 -22.03 -26.84
CA LEU A 9 45.10 -22.21 -28.05
C LEU A 9 43.83 -23.00 -27.77
N LEU A 10 43.89 -23.98 -26.89
CA LEU A 10 42.72 -24.79 -26.50
C LEU A 10 41.72 -23.94 -25.73
N LEU A 11 42.15 -23.12 -24.76
CA LEU A 11 41.29 -22.18 -24.03
C LEU A 11 40.67 -21.13 -24.94
N LEU A 12 41.45 -20.62 -25.89
CA LEU A 12 40.98 -19.65 -26.89
C LEU A 12 39.90 -20.28 -27.80
N GLY A 13 40.12 -21.53 -28.24
CA GLY A 13 39.15 -22.30 -29.04
C GLY A 13 37.81 -22.52 -28.28
N ILE A 14 37.90 -22.88 -26.99
CA ILE A 14 36.72 -23.06 -26.16
C ILE A 14 35.98 -21.72 -25.97
N ALA A 15 36.73 -20.63 -25.70
CA ALA A 15 36.15 -19.31 -25.51
C ALA A 15 35.42 -18.81 -26.76
N VAL A 16 36.00 -18.99 -27.95
CA VAL A 16 35.37 -18.64 -29.24
C VAL A 16 34.12 -19.49 -29.48
N PHE A 17 34.21 -20.79 -29.22
CA PHE A 17 33.08 -21.70 -29.38
C PHE A 17 31.91 -21.31 -28.47
N CYS A 18 32.18 -21.05 -27.18
CA CYS A 18 31.16 -20.59 -26.24
C CYS A 18 30.55 -19.23 -26.64
N ALA A 19 31.37 -18.29 -27.12
CA ALA A 19 30.88 -17.00 -27.58
C ALA A 19 29.94 -17.12 -28.79
N ILE A 20 30.30 -17.96 -29.76
CA ILE A 20 29.43 -18.26 -30.93
C ILE A 20 28.13 -18.92 -30.48
N LEU A 21 28.19 -19.90 -29.59
CA LEU A 21 27.03 -20.61 -29.08
C LEU A 21 26.07 -19.70 -28.33
N LEU A 22 26.62 -18.81 -27.47
CA LEU A 22 25.84 -17.80 -26.75
C LEU A 22 25.20 -16.78 -27.69
N THR A 23 25.94 -16.32 -28.72
CA THR A 23 25.39 -15.38 -29.71
C THR A 23 24.26 -15.98 -30.53
N VAL A 24 24.43 -17.23 -30.98
CA VAL A 24 23.39 -17.98 -31.72
C VAL A 24 22.16 -18.17 -30.80
N ALA A 25 22.38 -18.61 -29.57
CA ALA A 25 21.31 -18.76 -28.60
C ALA A 25 20.58 -17.43 -28.34
N ALA A 26 21.30 -16.33 -28.13
CA ALA A 26 20.73 -14.99 -27.92
C ALA A 26 19.85 -14.54 -29.10
N VAL A 27 20.27 -14.79 -30.34
CA VAL A 27 19.48 -14.44 -31.53
C VAL A 27 18.28 -15.37 -31.69
N PHE A 28 18.44 -16.68 -31.41
CA PHE A 28 17.37 -17.67 -31.60
C PHE A 28 16.28 -17.56 -30.53
N PHE A 29 16.66 -17.17 -29.29
CA PHE A 29 15.73 -16.97 -28.17
C PHE A 29 15.39 -15.51 -27.94
N ALA A 30 15.77 -14.57 -28.84
CA ALA A 30 15.37 -13.18 -28.75
C ALA A 30 13.84 -13.07 -28.82
N VAL A 31 13.22 -12.69 -27.70
CA VAL A 31 11.80 -12.33 -27.65
C VAL A 31 11.69 -10.94 -28.29
N LYS A 32 10.91 -10.80 -29.35
CA LYS A 32 10.59 -9.50 -29.91
C LYS A 32 9.73 -8.77 -28.89
N GLU A 33 10.25 -7.67 -28.36
CA GLU A 33 9.46 -6.77 -27.53
C GLU A 33 8.41 -6.08 -28.43
N ASP A 34 7.19 -5.98 -27.94
CA ASP A 34 6.12 -5.25 -28.61
C ASP A 34 6.39 -3.75 -28.41
N GLU A 35 6.59 -3.03 -29.52
CA GLU A 35 6.85 -1.58 -29.50
C GLU A 35 5.75 -0.82 -28.75
N THR A 36 4.51 -1.28 -28.82
CA THR A 36 3.38 -0.71 -28.09
C THR A 36 3.55 -0.90 -26.56
N ALA A 37 4.00 -2.11 -26.14
CA ALA A 37 4.24 -2.36 -24.74
C ALA A 37 5.38 -1.51 -24.17
N VAL A 38 6.45 -1.28 -24.97
CA VAL A 38 7.55 -0.39 -24.59
C VAL A 38 7.07 1.04 -24.44
N ALA A 39 6.33 1.55 -25.41
CA ALA A 39 5.78 2.92 -25.37
C ALA A 39 4.86 3.13 -24.16
N ILE A 40 3.96 2.18 -23.88
CA ILE A 40 3.09 2.24 -22.69
C ILE A 40 3.93 2.17 -21.40
N ARG A 41 5.00 1.36 -21.39
CA ARG A 41 5.88 1.23 -20.23
C ARG A 41 6.58 2.55 -19.87
N GLU A 42 6.93 3.35 -20.85
CA GLU A 42 7.56 4.68 -20.67
C GLU A 42 6.61 5.69 -20.02
N CYS A 43 5.29 5.60 -20.28
CA CYS A 43 4.27 6.45 -19.64
C CYS A 43 4.04 6.09 -18.17
N LEU A 44 4.46 4.90 -17.73
CA LEU A 44 4.23 4.44 -16.38
C LEU A 44 5.34 4.88 -15.41
N PRO A 45 5.03 5.20 -14.13
CA PRO A 45 5.99 5.77 -13.18
C PRO A 45 7.13 4.82 -12.75
N GLY A 46 7.15 3.59 -13.20
CA GLY A 46 8.23 2.64 -12.91
C GLY A 46 8.30 2.11 -11.47
N ALA A 47 7.34 2.43 -10.64
CA ALA A 47 7.33 2.05 -9.23
C ALA A 47 7.19 0.52 -9.00
N ASN A 48 6.75 -0.23 -10.01
CA ASN A 48 6.53 -1.69 -9.96
C ASN A 48 5.75 -2.14 -8.73
N CYS A 49 4.85 -1.28 -8.21
CA CYS A 49 4.14 -1.48 -6.95
C CYS A 49 3.06 -2.57 -7.01
N GLY A 50 2.57 -2.94 -8.19
CA GLY A 50 1.50 -3.92 -8.37
C GLY A 50 0.12 -3.46 -7.92
N ALA A 51 -0.10 -2.16 -7.64
CA ALA A 51 -1.40 -1.60 -7.23
C ALA A 51 -2.48 -1.79 -8.31
N CYS A 52 -2.08 -1.79 -9.57
CA CYS A 52 -2.95 -2.05 -10.72
C CYS A 52 -3.42 -3.52 -10.84
N GLY A 53 -2.95 -4.42 -9.97
CA GLY A 53 -3.27 -5.85 -10.02
C GLY A 53 -2.36 -6.69 -10.93
N TYR A 54 -1.37 -6.09 -11.58
CA TYR A 54 -0.39 -6.76 -12.43
C TYR A 54 0.96 -6.93 -11.71
N SER A 55 1.83 -7.78 -12.26
CA SER A 55 3.15 -8.11 -11.69
C SER A 55 4.19 -6.97 -11.81
N GLY A 56 3.74 -5.74 -11.91
CA GLY A 56 4.55 -4.54 -12.07
C GLY A 56 4.15 -3.77 -13.32
N CYS A 57 4.87 -2.68 -13.59
CA CYS A 57 4.56 -1.81 -14.73
C CYS A 57 4.72 -2.54 -16.08
N ASP A 58 5.70 -3.44 -16.20
CA ASP A 58 5.90 -4.24 -17.41
C ASP A 58 4.72 -5.19 -17.66
N GLY A 59 4.19 -5.83 -16.61
CA GLY A 59 3.03 -6.70 -16.70
C GLY A 59 1.76 -5.96 -17.14
N TYR A 60 1.55 -4.75 -16.64
CA TYR A 60 0.42 -3.92 -17.02
C TYR A 60 0.57 -3.39 -18.46
N ALA A 61 1.75 -2.90 -18.84
CA ALA A 61 2.03 -2.45 -20.21
C ALA A 61 1.81 -3.57 -21.23
N LYS A 62 2.28 -4.78 -20.93
CA LYS A 62 2.08 -5.96 -21.77
C LYS A 62 0.60 -6.33 -21.89
N ALA A 63 -0.16 -6.32 -20.81
CA ALA A 63 -1.59 -6.62 -20.80
C ALA A 63 -2.40 -5.63 -21.64
N LEU A 64 -2.01 -4.35 -21.65
CA LEU A 64 -2.63 -3.31 -22.50
C LEU A 64 -2.26 -3.51 -23.98
N ALA A 65 -1.00 -3.79 -24.31
CA ALA A 65 -0.55 -4.05 -25.67
C ALA A 65 -1.21 -5.29 -26.26
N GLU A 66 -1.32 -6.37 -25.49
CA GLU A 66 -2.00 -7.62 -25.88
C GLU A 66 -3.54 -7.49 -25.85
N LYS A 67 -4.09 -6.34 -25.46
CA LYS A 67 -5.54 -6.06 -25.33
C LYS A 67 -6.27 -7.04 -24.40
N THR A 68 -5.56 -7.63 -23.44
CA THR A 68 -6.17 -8.43 -22.36
C THR A 68 -6.94 -7.54 -21.37
N THR A 69 -6.60 -6.26 -21.32
CA THR A 69 -7.36 -5.20 -20.66
C THR A 69 -7.41 -3.95 -21.53
N THR A 70 -8.49 -3.18 -21.39
CA THR A 70 -8.66 -1.86 -22.03
C THR A 70 -8.73 -0.73 -20.99
N ALA A 71 -8.64 -1.08 -19.71
CA ALA A 71 -8.70 -0.11 -18.62
C ALA A 71 -7.35 0.64 -18.51
N THR A 72 -7.32 1.91 -18.92
CA THR A 72 -6.13 2.77 -18.90
C THR A 72 -5.86 3.38 -17.52
N ASN A 73 -6.84 3.38 -16.62
CA ASN A 73 -6.85 4.07 -15.34
C ASN A 73 -6.47 3.20 -14.11
N LEU A 74 -5.86 2.03 -14.31
CA LEU A 74 -5.52 1.15 -13.19
C LEU A 74 -4.26 1.58 -12.43
N CYS A 75 -3.43 2.46 -13.02
CA CYS A 75 -2.21 2.94 -12.39
C CYS A 75 -2.50 4.16 -11.50
N VAL A 76 -2.86 3.95 -10.23
CA VAL A 76 -3.10 5.04 -9.27
C VAL A 76 -1.87 5.96 -9.12
N PRO A 77 -0.63 5.43 -8.93
CA PRO A 77 0.56 6.29 -8.86
C PRO A 77 0.88 7.10 -10.11
N GLY A 78 0.38 6.70 -11.28
CA GLY A 78 0.55 7.43 -12.54
C GLY A 78 -0.44 8.56 -12.74
N GLY A 79 -1.57 8.51 -12.02
CA GLY A 79 -2.62 9.52 -12.13
C GLY A 79 -3.27 9.61 -13.51
N ASP A 80 -3.99 10.70 -13.74
CA ASP A 80 -4.68 10.98 -15.00
C ASP A 80 -3.70 11.25 -16.17
N ASP A 81 -2.50 11.74 -15.89
CA ASP A 81 -1.48 11.99 -16.90
C ASP A 81 -1.07 10.67 -17.58
N ALA A 82 -0.69 9.66 -16.82
CA ALA A 82 -0.33 8.35 -17.36
C ALA A 82 -1.54 7.67 -18.04
N ALA A 83 -2.74 7.80 -17.50
CA ALA A 83 -3.96 7.25 -18.11
C ALA A 83 -4.25 7.91 -19.47
N GLY A 84 -4.05 9.23 -19.58
CA GLY A 84 -4.22 9.99 -20.81
C GLY A 84 -3.20 9.61 -21.88
N GLU A 85 -1.91 9.50 -21.51
CA GLU A 85 -0.85 9.09 -22.45
C GLU A 85 -1.07 7.66 -22.95
N ILE A 86 -1.43 6.72 -22.07
CA ILE A 86 -1.75 5.35 -22.45
C ILE A 86 -2.97 5.32 -23.39
N ALA A 87 -4.01 6.09 -23.08
CA ALA A 87 -5.21 6.18 -23.92
C ALA A 87 -4.90 6.72 -25.32
N ALA A 88 -4.00 7.71 -25.42
CA ALA A 88 -3.54 8.26 -26.71
C ALA A 88 -2.79 7.22 -27.54
N ILE A 89 -1.92 6.40 -26.92
CA ILE A 89 -1.19 5.31 -27.60
C ILE A 89 -2.16 4.23 -28.10
N LEU A 90 -3.15 3.88 -27.30
CA LEU A 90 -4.12 2.83 -27.65
C LEU A 90 -5.28 3.30 -28.53
N GLY A 91 -5.44 4.63 -28.73
CA GLY A 91 -6.55 5.22 -29.48
C GLY A 91 -7.92 5.03 -28.81
N VAL A 92 -7.97 5.02 -27.46
CA VAL A 92 -9.18 4.88 -26.65
C VAL A 92 -9.43 6.15 -25.82
N GLU A 93 -10.64 6.30 -25.29
CA GLU A 93 -10.90 7.41 -24.35
C GLU A 93 -10.22 7.13 -23.01
N ALA A 94 -9.60 8.19 -22.45
CA ALA A 94 -9.00 8.10 -21.12
C ALA A 94 -10.12 8.00 -20.06
N ALA A 95 -9.93 7.08 -19.12
CA ALA A 95 -10.81 6.97 -17.96
C ALA A 95 -10.14 7.65 -16.76
N ASP A 96 -10.94 8.35 -15.93
CA ASP A 96 -10.46 9.06 -14.75
C ASP A 96 -9.83 8.09 -13.75
N VAL A 97 -8.72 8.48 -13.17
CA VAL A 97 -8.05 7.73 -12.10
C VAL A 97 -8.59 8.18 -10.74
N VAL A 98 -9.08 7.26 -9.95
CA VAL A 98 -9.49 7.56 -8.58
C VAL A 98 -8.26 7.61 -7.69
N GLU A 99 -7.81 8.81 -7.36
CA GLU A 99 -6.71 9.01 -6.42
C GLU A 99 -7.01 8.37 -5.06
N GLN A 100 -6.01 7.72 -4.49
CA GLN A 100 -6.12 7.03 -3.22
C GLN A 100 -4.99 7.46 -2.29
N VAL A 101 -5.30 7.47 -1.01
CA VAL A 101 -4.35 7.75 0.07
C VAL A 101 -4.42 6.63 1.11
N ALA A 102 -3.25 6.27 1.66
CA ALA A 102 -3.19 5.32 2.76
C ALA A 102 -3.56 6.00 4.08
N TYR A 103 -4.26 5.29 4.96
CA TYR A 103 -4.39 5.67 6.35
C TYR A 103 -4.15 4.48 7.27
N VAL A 104 -3.81 4.75 8.53
CA VAL A 104 -3.54 3.73 9.54
C VAL A 104 -4.75 3.63 10.48
N ALA A 105 -5.43 2.50 10.48
CA ALA A 105 -6.60 2.25 11.33
C ALA A 105 -6.16 1.93 12.78
N CYS A 106 -5.37 2.80 13.38
CA CYS A 106 -4.93 2.70 14.78
C CYS A 106 -4.48 4.08 15.31
N ASN A 107 -5.06 4.48 16.43
CA ASN A 107 -4.61 5.63 17.22
C ASN A 107 -4.20 5.22 18.65
N GLY A 108 -3.71 3.99 18.79
CA GLY A 108 -3.18 3.41 20.02
C GLY A 108 -1.73 3.84 20.25
N THR A 109 -1.52 5.13 20.57
CA THR A 109 -0.21 5.68 20.90
C THR A 109 0.32 5.11 22.22
N CYS A 110 1.59 5.36 22.54
CA CYS A 110 2.20 4.89 23.78
C CYS A 110 1.55 5.48 25.04
N ASP A 111 0.79 6.58 24.91
CA ASP A 111 0.10 7.24 26.02
C ASP A 111 -1.25 6.59 26.36
N VAL A 112 -1.84 5.85 25.43
CA VAL A 112 -3.23 5.35 25.55
C VAL A 112 -3.34 3.84 25.51
N THR A 113 -2.24 3.14 25.27
CA THR A 113 -2.16 1.67 25.34
C THR A 113 -0.80 1.23 25.85
N ASP A 114 -0.80 0.24 26.74
CA ASP A 114 0.39 -0.30 27.36
C ASP A 114 1.08 -1.35 26.51
N ARG A 115 2.30 -1.74 26.92
CA ARG A 115 3.03 -2.90 26.40
C ARG A 115 2.84 -4.10 27.32
N LYS A 116 2.74 -5.31 26.73
CA LYS A 116 2.69 -6.61 27.45
C LYS A 116 4.05 -6.95 28.03
N PHE A 117 5.10 -6.64 27.26
CA PHE A 117 6.50 -6.97 27.57
C PHE A 117 7.43 -6.02 26.79
N GLU A 118 8.67 -5.96 27.19
CA GLU A 118 9.72 -5.29 26.44
C GLU A 118 10.29 -6.25 25.37
N TYR A 119 10.08 -5.90 24.10
CA TYR A 119 10.60 -6.67 22.97
C TYR A 119 12.07 -6.33 22.71
N GLN A 120 12.98 -7.32 22.89
CA GLN A 120 14.42 -7.16 22.70
C GLN A 120 14.95 -7.82 21.41
N GLY A 121 14.08 -8.28 20.51
CA GLY A 121 14.45 -8.86 19.22
C GLY A 121 14.76 -7.82 18.14
N HIS A 122 14.88 -8.28 16.91
CA HIS A 122 15.04 -7.41 15.75
C HIS A 122 13.84 -6.46 15.62
N LYS A 123 14.09 -5.15 15.59
CA LYS A 123 13.05 -4.11 15.58
C LYS A 123 12.37 -4.00 14.22
N SER A 124 11.47 -4.93 13.94
CA SER A 124 10.61 -5.00 12.77
C SER A 124 9.20 -5.41 13.22
N CYS A 125 8.18 -4.86 12.57
CA CYS A 125 6.79 -5.23 12.84
C CYS A 125 6.54 -6.71 12.57
N LEU A 126 7.12 -7.24 11.49
CA LEU A 126 6.97 -8.64 11.11
C LEU A 126 7.49 -9.59 12.21
N THR A 127 8.73 -9.36 12.68
CA THR A 127 9.35 -10.22 13.69
C THR A 127 8.71 -10.05 15.06
N ALA A 128 8.34 -8.83 15.44
CA ALA A 128 7.65 -8.58 16.70
C ALA A 128 6.25 -9.22 16.71
N ASN A 129 5.53 -9.22 15.58
CA ASN A 129 4.21 -9.82 15.46
C ASN A 129 4.22 -11.35 15.66
N MET A 130 5.31 -12.03 15.30
CA MET A 130 5.47 -13.48 15.54
C MET A 130 5.50 -13.84 17.02
N VAL A 131 5.79 -12.87 17.90
CA VAL A 131 5.84 -13.07 19.34
C VAL A 131 4.55 -12.56 19.97
N TYR A 132 3.62 -13.45 20.25
CA TYR A 132 2.32 -13.15 20.88
C TYR A 132 1.54 -11.99 20.24
N SER A 133 1.54 -11.89 18.90
CA SER A 133 0.91 -10.80 18.13
C SER A 133 1.44 -9.41 18.50
N GLY A 134 2.74 -9.33 18.83
CA GLY A 134 3.43 -8.10 19.17
C GLY A 134 3.43 -7.77 20.67
N ASP A 135 4.17 -6.74 21.00
CA ASP A 135 4.45 -6.30 22.36
C ASP A 135 3.40 -5.35 22.97
N LYS A 136 2.46 -4.81 22.17
CA LYS A 136 1.35 -3.99 22.70
C LYS A 136 0.23 -4.85 23.30
N VAL A 137 -0.45 -4.35 24.31
CA VAL A 137 -1.59 -5.06 24.96
C VAL A 137 -2.73 -5.30 23.98
N CYS A 138 -2.97 -4.37 23.07
CA CYS A 138 -3.92 -4.54 21.98
C CYS A 138 -3.31 -5.39 20.86
N ASN A 139 -3.86 -6.56 20.60
CA ASN A 139 -3.38 -7.46 19.53
C ASN A 139 -3.60 -6.93 18.11
N PHE A 140 -4.46 -5.94 17.97
CA PHE A 140 -4.79 -5.30 16.68
C PHE A 140 -4.03 -3.98 16.49
N ALA A 141 -3.15 -3.59 17.42
CA ALA A 141 -2.50 -2.28 17.38
C ALA A 141 -1.39 -2.20 16.32
N CYS A 142 -1.09 -0.95 15.92
CA CYS A 142 0.18 -0.65 15.26
C CYS A 142 1.34 -0.94 16.21
N LEU A 143 2.31 -1.76 15.79
CA LEU A 143 3.48 -2.11 16.60
C LEU A 143 4.53 -1.00 16.65
N GLY A 144 4.51 -0.09 15.65
CA GLY A 144 5.34 1.12 15.65
C GLY A 144 6.81 0.90 15.31
N TYR A 145 7.21 -0.26 14.78
CA TYR A 145 8.61 -0.50 14.39
C TYR A 145 8.98 0.03 13.00
N GLY A 146 8.01 0.47 12.18
CA GLY A 146 8.28 1.27 10.99
C GLY A 146 8.53 0.50 9.70
N ASP A 147 8.23 -0.81 9.60
CA ASP A 147 8.40 -1.58 8.35
C ASP A 147 7.68 -0.93 7.15
N CYS A 148 6.48 -0.37 7.39
CA CYS A 148 5.71 0.38 6.39
C CYS A 148 6.39 1.70 5.98
N ALA A 149 7.09 2.37 6.90
CA ALA A 149 7.82 3.61 6.63
C ALA A 149 9.07 3.33 5.79
N VAL A 150 9.82 2.26 6.12
CA VAL A 150 11.00 1.83 5.37
C VAL A 150 10.62 1.40 3.95
N ALA A 151 9.48 0.73 3.79
CA ALA A 151 9.00 0.26 2.50
C ALA A 151 8.38 1.37 1.63
N CYS A 152 8.14 2.57 2.17
CA CYS A 152 7.47 3.65 1.45
C CYS A 152 8.43 4.36 0.48
N PRO A 153 8.24 4.29 -0.85
CA PRO A 153 9.15 4.91 -1.83
C PRO A 153 9.10 6.45 -1.78
N GLN A 154 8.00 7.02 -1.30
CA GLN A 154 7.79 8.46 -1.20
C GLN A 154 8.12 9.04 0.17
N ASN A 155 8.59 8.21 1.12
CA ASN A 155 8.80 8.64 2.50
C ASN A 155 7.56 9.35 3.10
N ALA A 156 6.37 8.90 2.72
CA ALA A 156 5.11 9.46 3.16
C ALA A 156 4.68 8.95 4.55
N ILE A 157 5.37 7.97 5.11
CA ILE A 157 5.01 7.33 6.39
C ILE A 157 6.11 7.58 7.40
N PHE A 158 5.72 7.99 8.59
CA PHE A 158 6.61 8.19 9.75
C PHE A 158 5.99 7.58 11.00
N ILE A 159 6.82 7.33 12.01
CA ILE A 159 6.37 6.81 13.30
C ILE A 159 6.33 7.94 14.29
N GLU A 160 5.16 8.17 14.86
CA GLU A 160 4.92 9.17 15.88
C GLU A 160 4.26 8.50 17.08
N ASN A 161 4.84 8.70 18.26
CA ASN A 161 4.37 8.15 19.53
C ASN A 161 4.00 6.64 19.46
N GLY A 162 4.81 5.85 18.75
CA GLY A 162 4.64 4.39 18.60
C GLY A 162 3.52 3.96 17.65
N VAL A 163 3.03 4.85 16.79
CA VAL A 163 2.04 4.56 15.75
C VAL A 163 2.52 5.14 14.41
N ALA A 164 2.29 4.43 13.32
CA ALA A 164 2.55 4.93 11.98
C ALA A 164 1.52 6.01 11.62
N LYS A 165 2.00 7.11 11.05
CA LYS A 165 1.19 8.19 10.49
C LYS A 165 1.55 8.38 9.02
N VAL A 166 0.59 8.81 8.22
CA VAL A 166 0.75 9.01 6.76
C VAL A 166 0.63 10.49 6.45
N ASP A 167 1.60 11.05 5.73
CA ASP A 167 1.46 12.36 5.10
C ASP A 167 0.70 12.20 3.77
N PRO A 168 -0.55 12.65 3.67
CA PRO A 168 -1.37 12.45 2.48
C PRO A 168 -0.84 13.20 1.27
N ARG A 169 -0.07 14.28 1.46
CA ARG A 169 0.51 15.07 0.36
C ARG A 169 1.66 14.38 -0.35
N LYS A 170 2.31 13.42 0.33
CA LYS A 170 3.39 12.60 -0.24
C LYS A 170 2.92 11.23 -0.68
N CYS A 171 1.73 10.81 -0.24
CA CYS A 171 1.21 9.49 -0.53
C CYS A 171 0.69 9.40 -1.96
N ILE A 172 1.19 8.45 -2.73
CA ILE A 172 0.77 8.20 -4.12
C ILE A 172 -0.18 6.98 -4.24
N GLY A 173 -0.74 6.47 -3.15
CA GLY A 173 -1.70 5.37 -3.17
C GLY A 173 -1.15 4.02 -3.67
N CYS A 174 0.16 3.79 -3.66
CA CYS A 174 0.78 2.59 -4.24
C CYS A 174 0.50 1.28 -3.48
N GLY A 175 -0.05 1.32 -2.26
CA GLY A 175 -0.44 0.15 -1.47
C GLY A 175 0.69 -0.73 -0.95
N ILE A 176 1.97 -0.35 -1.11
CA ILE A 176 3.11 -1.14 -0.59
C ILE A 176 3.00 -1.30 0.93
N CYS A 177 2.68 -0.23 1.64
CA CYS A 177 2.51 -0.22 3.10
C CYS A 177 1.37 -1.13 3.58
N VAL A 178 0.30 -1.28 2.79
CA VAL A 178 -0.83 -2.18 3.09
C VAL A 178 -0.34 -3.62 3.16
N ARG A 179 0.46 -4.05 2.16
CA ARG A 179 1.02 -5.40 2.10
C ARG A 179 2.12 -5.65 3.14
N GLN A 180 2.81 -4.59 3.54
CA GLN A 180 3.92 -4.67 4.51
C GLN A 180 3.43 -4.77 5.95
N CYS A 181 2.20 -4.38 6.25
CA CYS A 181 1.67 -4.37 7.61
C CYS A 181 1.24 -5.77 8.05
N PRO A 182 1.91 -6.42 9.04
CA PRO A 182 1.55 -7.76 9.48
C PRO A 182 0.17 -7.82 10.19
N ASN A 183 -0.29 -6.69 10.76
CA ASN A 183 -1.61 -6.60 11.41
C ASN A 183 -2.72 -6.16 10.44
N GLY A 184 -2.40 -5.85 9.16
CA GLY A 184 -3.39 -5.48 8.16
C GLY A 184 -4.18 -4.20 8.47
N ILE A 185 -3.60 -3.27 9.22
CA ILE A 185 -4.29 -2.06 9.72
C ILE A 185 -4.07 -0.82 8.86
N ILE A 186 -3.43 -0.96 7.69
CA ILE A 186 -3.25 0.12 6.74
C ILE A 186 -4.20 -0.13 5.57
N HIS A 187 -5.00 0.87 5.25
CA HIS A 187 -6.00 0.80 4.19
C HIS A 187 -5.81 1.93 3.20
N LEU A 188 -6.23 1.72 1.95
CA LEU A 188 -6.36 2.76 0.95
C LEU A 188 -7.80 3.25 0.90
N ILE A 189 -7.98 4.56 0.86
CA ILE A 189 -9.27 5.22 0.68
C ILE A 189 -9.14 6.30 -0.39
N LYS A 190 -10.27 6.73 -0.96
CA LYS A 190 -10.29 7.86 -1.87
C LYS A 190 -9.77 9.11 -1.14
N ASP A 191 -8.96 9.91 -1.81
CA ASP A 191 -8.44 11.17 -1.26
C ASP A 191 -9.54 12.16 -0.86
N THR A 192 -10.72 12.04 -1.48
CA THR A 192 -11.93 12.80 -1.16
C THR A 192 -12.62 12.37 0.13
N SER A 193 -12.22 11.25 0.74
CA SER A 193 -12.81 10.76 1.99
C SER A 193 -12.50 11.71 3.14
N ARG A 194 -13.53 12.08 3.94
CA ARG A 194 -13.41 13.09 5.00
C ARG A 194 -13.38 12.51 6.39
N VAL A 195 -13.81 11.27 6.58
CA VAL A 195 -13.94 10.64 7.90
C VAL A 195 -13.29 9.27 7.88
N ILE A 196 -12.48 8.98 8.88
CA ILE A 196 -11.80 7.69 9.05
C ILE A 196 -12.01 7.12 10.44
N VAL A 197 -11.95 5.79 10.56
CA VAL A 197 -11.94 5.07 11.83
C VAL A 197 -10.52 4.63 12.15
N GLU A 198 -9.89 5.23 13.15
CA GLU A 198 -8.53 4.89 13.57
C GLU A 198 -8.53 3.81 14.67
N CYS A 199 -9.20 2.71 14.39
CA CYS A 199 -9.22 1.50 15.24
C CYS A 199 -9.44 0.25 14.39
N SER A 200 -8.79 -0.84 14.75
CA SER A 200 -8.95 -2.17 14.14
C SER A 200 -9.29 -3.25 15.16
N ASN A 201 -9.64 -2.87 16.39
CA ASN A 201 -9.90 -3.82 17.47
C ASN A 201 -11.32 -4.38 17.39
N HIS A 202 -11.43 -5.71 17.36
CA HIS A 202 -12.69 -6.46 17.33
C HIS A 202 -13.09 -7.04 18.70
N ASP A 203 -12.34 -6.75 19.77
CA ASP A 203 -12.68 -7.20 21.11
C ASP A 203 -13.96 -6.53 21.61
N LYS A 204 -14.62 -7.18 22.57
CA LYS A 204 -15.78 -6.60 23.24
C LYS A 204 -15.42 -5.28 23.89
N GLY A 205 -16.28 -4.26 23.77
CA GLY A 205 -16.01 -2.90 24.22
C GLY A 205 -15.55 -2.74 25.69
N ALA A 206 -15.98 -3.66 26.58
CA ALA A 206 -15.51 -3.69 27.95
C ALA A 206 -14.03 -4.07 28.07
N LEU A 207 -13.52 -4.93 27.20
CA LEU A 207 -12.10 -5.31 27.13
C LEU A 207 -11.32 -4.18 26.46
N THR A 208 -11.79 -3.70 25.29
CA THR A 208 -11.14 -2.63 24.54
C THR A 208 -10.90 -1.40 25.41
N ARG A 209 -11.89 -1.00 26.22
CA ARG A 209 -11.75 0.17 27.14
C ARG A 209 -10.65 -0.01 28.20
N LYS A 210 -10.34 -1.26 28.59
CA LYS A 210 -9.27 -1.56 29.55
C LYS A 210 -7.87 -1.48 28.94
N ILE A 211 -7.75 -1.74 27.63
CA ILE A 211 -6.46 -1.87 26.96
C ILE A 211 -6.09 -0.67 26.10
N CYS A 212 -7.08 0.15 25.71
CA CYS A 212 -6.85 1.33 24.88
C CYS A 212 -7.96 2.38 25.11
N SER A 213 -7.62 3.58 25.55
CA SER A 213 -8.60 4.64 25.77
C SER A 213 -9.20 5.19 24.46
N ASN A 214 -8.47 5.10 23.34
CA ASN A 214 -8.92 5.51 22.01
C ASN A 214 -9.56 4.38 21.21
N GLY A 215 -9.70 3.18 21.79
CA GLY A 215 -10.23 2.02 21.09
C GLY A 215 -11.74 2.06 20.89
N CYS A 216 -12.23 1.62 19.73
CA CYS A 216 -13.66 1.50 19.46
C CYS A 216 -14.32 0.50 20.42
N ILE A 217 -15.34 0.94 21.14
CA ILE A 217 -16.07 0.11 22.13
C ILE A 217 -17.36 -0.48 21.58
N GLY A 218 -17.64 -0.36 20.27
CA GLY A 218 -18.81 -0.91 19.63
C GLY A 218 -20.14 -0.31 20.11
N CYS A 219 -20.16 0.93 20.61
CA CYS A 219 -21.32 1.54 21.28
C CYS A 219 -22.48 1.90 20.32
N MET A 220 -22.30 1.79 19.03
CA MET A 220 -23.29 2.08 17.96
C MET A 220 -23.80 3.53 17.91
N LYS A 221 -23.22 4.50 18.65
CA LYS A 221 -23.66 5.89 18.58
C LYS A 221 -23.46 6.47 17.17
N CYS A 222 -22.29 6.25 16.58
CA CYS A 222 -21.97 6.69 15.22
C CYS A 222 -22.94 6.10 14.17
N GLN A 223 -23.30 4.82 14.31
CA GLN A 223 -24.27 4.16 13.41
C GLN A 223 -25.67 4.78 13.51
N LYS A 224 -26.13 5.13 14.74
CA LYS A 224 -27.46 5.72 14.96
C LYS A 224 -27.53 7.18 14.48
N THR A 225 -26.43 7.89 14.50
CA THR A 225 -26.38 9.32 14.15
C THR A 225 -26.17 9.53 12.65
N CYS A 226 -25.62 8.53 11.93
CA CYS A 226 -25.31 8.68 10.50
C CYS A 226 -26.57 8.83 9.64
N PRO A 227 -26.80 9.98 8.96
CA PRO A 227 -28.00 10.21 8.16
C PRO A 227 -28.09 9.30 6.93
N ASN A 228 -26.94 8.89 6.39
CA ASN A 228 -26.89 8.06 5.16
C ASN A 228 -26.71 6.57 5.46
N GLY A 229 -26.67 6.16 6.74
CA GLY A 229 -26.40 4.76 7.13
C GLY A 229 -25.05 4.22 6.64
N ALA A 230 -24.10 5.12 6.33
CA ALA A 230 -22.79 4.78 5.79
C ALA A 230 -21.85 4.12 6.82
N ILE A 231 -22.09 4.29 8.11
CA ILE A 231 -21.29 3.68 9.17
C ILE A 231 -22.08 2.61 9.90
N LYS A 232 -21.49 1.43 10.04
CA LYS A 232 -22.07 0.29 10.76
C LYS A 232 -21.08 -0.25 11.76
N VAL A 233 -21.57 -0.82 12.85
CA VAL A 233 -20.74 -1.55 13.80
C VAL A 233 -20.86 -3.03 13.50
N ILE A 234 -19.73 -3.61 13.04
CA ILE A 234 -19.61 -5.02 12.66
C ILE A 234 -18.50 -5.61 13.55
N ASP A 235 -18.77 -6.74 14.19
CA ASP A 235 -17.81 -7.41 15.08
C ASP A 235 -17.17 -6.46 16.09
N ASN A 236 -17.97 -5.66 16.79
CA ASN A 236 -17.59 -4.65 17.78
C ASN A 236 -16.79 -3.45 17.24
N LEU A 237 -16.59 -3.34 15.93
CA LEU A 237 -15.81 -2.26 15.30
C LEU A 237 -16.70 -1.43 14.38
N ALA A 238 -16.58 -0.11 14.45
CA ALA A 238 -17.20 0.80 13.50
C ALA A 238 -16.50 0.71 12.14
N THR A 239 -17.27 0.50 11.08
CA THR A 239 -16.79 0.39 9.70
C THR A 239 -17.59 1.33 8.81
N ILE A 240 -16.88 2.09 7.94
CA ILE A 240 -17.49 3.08 7.03
C ILE A 240 -17.55 2.50 5.62
N ASP A 241 -18.73 2.56 5.02
CA ASP A 241 -18.89 2.38 3.57
C ASP A 241 -18.68 3.73 2.87
N TYR A 242 -17.54 3.88 2.24
CA TYR A 242 -17.16 5.12 1.56
C TYR A 242 -17.97 5.41 0.28
N ASN A 243 -18.76 4.47 -0.21
CA ASN A 243 -19.68 4.71 -1.32
C ASN A 243 -20.95 5.44 -0.86
N LEU A 244 -21.32 5.31 0.40
CA LEU A 244 -22.48 5.95 1.01
C LEU A 244 -22.11 7.18 1.86
N CYS A 245 -20.83 7.31 2.24
CA CYS A 245 -20.35 8.35 3.13
C CYS A 245 -20.27 9.70 2.42
N THR A 246 -20.95 10.71 2.93
CA THR A 246 -20.88 12.11 2.44
C THR A 246 -19.86 12.97 3.15
N GLY A 247 -19.13 12.42 4.15
CA GLY A 247 -18.11 13.14 4.87
C GLY A 247 -18.62 14.23 5.83
N CYS A 248 -19.85 14.12 6.36
CA CYS A 248 -20.46 15.16 7.20
C CYS A 248 -19.84 15.31 8.59
N GLY A 249 -19.01 14.36 9.08
CA GLY A 249 -18.33 14.41 10.37
C GLY A 249 -19.20 14.09 11.60
N GLU A 250 -20.52 13.95 11.49
CA GLU A 250 -21.41 13.72 12.64
C GLU A 250 -21.03 12.49 13.47
N CYS A 251 -20.55 11.42 12.83
CA CYS A 251 -20.12 10.22 13.53
C CYS A 251 -18.82 10.45 14.37
N ALA A 252 -17.97 11.36 13.96
CA ALA A 252 -16.76 11.75 14.71
C ALA A 252 -17.14 12.55 15.96
N SER A 253 -18.06 13.52 15.83
CA SER A 253 -18.50 14.38 16.94
C SER A 253 -19.18 13.63 18.08
N VAL A 254 -19.91 12.53 17.79
CA VAL A 254 -20.60 11.73 18.81
C VAL A 254 -19.79 10.59 19.38
N CYS A 255 -18.55 10.36 18.88
CA CYS A 255 -17.73 9.24 19.32
C CYS A 255 -17.16 9.47 20.73
N PRO A 256 -17.55 8.67 21.74
CA PRO A 256 -17.17 8.91 23.13
C PRO A 256 -15.71 8.55 23.43
N VAL A 257 -15.03 7.84 22.52
CA VAL A 257 -13.64 7.42 22.66
C VAL A 257 -12.75 8.05 21.58
N HIS A 258 -13.29 8.98 20.80
CA HIS A 258 -12.58 9.71 19.77
C HIS A 258 -11.75 8.81 18.84
N CYS A 259 -12.29 7.65 18.44
CA CYS A 259 -11.63 6.76 17.46
C CYS A 259 -12.04 7.05 16.01
N ILE A 260 -12.94 7.99 15.79
CA ILE A 260 -13.36 8.45 14.46
C ILE A 260 -12.87 9.87 14.31
N HIS A 261 -12.12 10.14 13.26
CA HIS A 261 -11.53 11.44 12.98
C HIS A 261 -11.99 11.98 11.63
N GLU A 262 -12.06 13.29 11.52
CA GLU A 262 -12.18 13.96 10.25
C GLU A 262 -10.80 14.00 9.60
N GLY A 263 -10.65 13.30 8.49
CA GLY A 263 -9.43 13.29 7.68
C GLY A 263 -9.50 14.37 6.63
N ASN A 264 -8.48 15.20 6.50
CA ASN A 264 -8.33 16.10 5.38
C ASN A 264 -7.20 15.62 4.49
N PHE A 265 -7.56 14.83 3.49
CA PHE A 265 -6.63 14.25 2.52
C PHE A 265 -6.46 15.11 1.27
N VAL A 266 -7.09 16.29 1.21
CA VAL A 266 -6.95 17.19 0.07
C VAL A 266 -5.58 17.81 0.08
N CYS A 267 -4.86 17.65 -1.00
CA CYS A 267 -3.60 18.32 -1.27
C CYS A 267 -3.77 19.84 -1.09
N GLY A 268 -3.14 20.41 -0.07
CA GLY A 268 -3.18 21.86 0.17
C GLY A 268 -3.93 22.34 1.41
N ALA A 269 -4.59 21.47 2.18
CA ALA A 269 -5.09 21.87 3.48
C ALA A 269 -3.93 21.96 4.47
N HIS A 270 -3.65 23.17 4.89
CA HIS A 270 -2.70 23.47 5.96
C HIS A 270 -3.20 22.84 7.27
N PHE A 271 -2.37 22.01 7.89
CA PHE A 271 -2.46 21.69 9.30
C PHE A 271 -1.68 22.75 10.09
#